data_8c559467dc0b0dd09344e2a1d6a79de2
#
_entry.id   8c559467dc0b0dd09344e2a1d6a79de2
#
_cell.length_a   1.000
_cell.length_b   1.000
_cell.length_c   1.000
_cell.angle_alpha   90.00
_cell.angle_beta   90.00
_cell.angle_gamma   90.00
#
_symmetry.space_group_name_H-M   'P 1'
#
loop_
_entity.id
_entity.type
_entity.pdbx_description
1 polymer ?
#
loop_
_entity_poly.entity_id
_entity_poly.type
_entity_poly.pdbx_seq_one_letter_code
_entity_poly.pdbx_strand_id
1 'polypeptide(L)'
;MFGLTMIKDYLNEILDGSKTFDARSYPTNKRGKIALLDSRSMKIYGTIELVGCGEISAEEYCSWHQTGRFKNLIFQVDDENKKYYAYDFKNPQRLAKPIKVYAEKHTWVEISDNTEFYYMDSLF
;
A
#
# COMPACT_ATOMS: atom_id res chain seq x y z
N MET A 1 -6.55 13.00 -6.39
CA MET A 1 -5.81 11.71 -6.29
C MET A 1 -6.07 11.08 -4.94
N PHE A 2 -6.24 9.78 -4.89
CA PHE A 2 -6.36 9.07 -3.61
C PHE A 2 -5.01 8.66 -3.07
N GLY A 3 -4.91 8.62 -1.74
CA GLY A 3 -3.79 8.06 -1.04
C GLY A 3 -4.22 6.87 -0.21
N LEU A 4 -3.38 5.83 -0.19
CA LEU A 4 -3.58 4.62 0.60
C LEU A 4 -2.60 4.63 1.76
N THR A 5 -3.11 4.49 2.98
CA THR A 5 -2.27 4.41 4.18
C THR A 5 -1.89 2.97 4.49
N MET A 6 -0.67 2.77 4.93
CA MET A 6 -0.17 1.47 5.36
C MET A 6 1.01 1.64 6.31
N ILE A 7 1.40 0.58 6.98
CA ILE A 7 2.60 0.64 7.81
C ILE A 7 3.84 0.81 6.93
N LYS A 8 4.82 1.55 7.43
CA LYS A 8 5.99 1.96 6.66
C LYS A 8 6.80 0.78 6.11
N ASP A 9 6.90 -0.31 6.84
CA ASP A 9 7.64 -1.47 6.37
C ASP A 9 7.03 -2.08 5.11
N TYR A 10 5.70 -2.21 5.05
CA TYR A 10 5.02 -2.68 3.84
C TYR A 10 5.16 -1.68 2.69
N LEU A 11 5.00 -0.41 3.02
CA LEU A 11 5.14 0.68 2.05
C LEU A 11 6.51 0.66 1.38
N ASN A 12 7.58 0.48 2.16
CA ASN A 12 8.93 0.43 1.63
C ASN A 12 9.14 -0.79 0.73
N GLU A 13 8.59 -1.94 1.08
CA GLU A 13 8.68 -3.15 0.23
C GLU A 13 7.97 -2.94 -1.12
N ILE A 14 6.86 -2.22 -1.13
CA ILE A 14 6.16 -1.89 -2.38
C ILE A 14 6.98 -0.90 -3.19
N LEU A 15 7.48 0.15 -2.57
CA LEU A 15 8.22 1.20 -3.27
C LEU A 15 9.59 0.73 -3.79
N ASP A 16 10.23 -0.23 -3.13
CA ASP A 16 11.49 -0.80 -3.62
C ASP A 16 11.28 -1.94 -4.64
N GLY A 17 10.04 -2.32 -4.89
CA GLY A 17 9.68 -3.32 -5.89
C GLY A 17 9.74 -4.76 -5.42
N SER A 18 10.10 -5.02 -4.17
CA SER A 18 10.15 -6.38 -3.63
C SER A 18 8.76 -6.97 -3.37
N LYS A 19 7.74 -6.12 -3.27
CA LYS A 19 6.36 -6.55 -3.09
C LYS A 19 5.45 -5.81 -4.07
N THR A 20 4.66 -6.56 -4.84
CA THR A 20 3.83 -6.00 -5.91
C THR A 20 2.33 -6.03 -5.59
N PHE A 21 1.98 -6.34 -4.37
CA PHE A 21 0.59 -6.40 -3.94
C PHE A 21 0.47 -6.06 -2.45
N ASP A 22 -0.76 -5.77 -2.02
CA ASP A 22 -1.10 -5.63 -0.61
C ASP A 22 -2.43 -6.32 -0.36
N ALA A 23 -2.56 -6.99 0.78
CA ALA A 23 -3.77 -7.74 1.12
C ALA A 23 -4.61 -6.96 2.12
N ARG A 24 -5.86 -6.78 1.81
CA ARG A 24 -6.83 -6.02 2.62
C ARG A 24 -8.10 -6.80 2.83
N SER A 25 -8.85 -6.46 3.87
CA SER A 25 -10.15 -7.09 4.16
C SER A 25 -11.31 -6.49 3.36
N TYR A 26 -11.07 -5.44 2.59
CA TYR A 26 -12.09 -4.79 1.78
C TYR A 26 -11.63 -4.68 0.34
N PRO A 27 -12.53 -4.91 -0.63
CA PRO A 27 -12.18 -4.70 -2.02
C PRO A 27 -12.13 -3.21 -2.35
N THR A 28 -11.54 -2.88 -3.48
CA THR A 28 -11.56 -1.53 -4.02
C THR A 28 -11.81 -1.57 -5.52
N ASN A 29 -12.55 -0.61 -6.02
CA ASN A 29 -12.69 -0.38 -7.46
C ASN A 29 -11.89 0.82 -7.93
N LYS A 30 -11.10 1.43 -7.05
CA LYS A 30 -10.16 2.48 -7.43
C LYS A 30 -9.08 1.89 -8.33
N ARG A 31 -8.67 2.65 -9.34
CA ARG A 31 -7.62 2.26 -10.28
C ARG A 31 -6.81 3.48 -10.66
N GLY A 32 -5.58 3.23 -11.11
CA GLY A 32 -4.68 4.27 -11.57
C GLY A 32 -3.68 4.68 -10.51
N LYS A 33 -3.11 5.85 -10.70
CA LYS A 33 -2.05 6.36 -9.82
C LYS A 33 -2.60 6.77 -8.47
N ILE A 34 -2.00 6.24 -7.41
CA ILE A 34 -2.32 6.59 -6.02
C ILE A 34 -1.05 6.90 -5.26
N ALA A 35 -1.19 7.70 -4.20
CA ALA A 35 -0.09 7.97 -3.27
C ALA A 35 -0.06 6.91 -2.18
N LEU A 36 1.14 6.60 -1.69
CA LEU A 36 1.33 5.71 -0.54
C LEU A 36 1.79 6.52 0.67
N LEU A 37 1.04 6.41 1.76
CA LEU A 37 1.31 7.14 2.99
C LEU A 37 1.66 6.19 4.12
N ASP A 38 2.65 6.59 4.93
CA ASP A 38 2.88 5.95 6.21
C ASP A 38 1.73 6.28 7.16
N SER A 39 1.09 5.25 7.71
CA SER A 39 -0.08 5.41 8.57
C SER A 39 0.20 6.11 9.90
N ARG A 40 1.46 6.18 10.33
CA ARG A 40 1.84 6.87 11.58
C ARG A 40 2.13 8.35 11.35
N SER A 41 2.98 8.66 10.39
CA SER A 41 3.39 10.04 10.13
C SER A 41 2.44 10.78 9.22
N MET A 42 1.60 10.07 8.47
CA MET A 42 0.74 10.62 7.41
C MET A 42 1.55 11.37 6.36
N LYS A 43 2.74 10.86 6.07
CA LYS A 43 3.59 11.39 4.99
C LYS A 43 3.50 10.49 3.77
N ILE A 44 3.45 11.12 2.60
CA ILE A 44 3.55 10.43 1.31
C ILE A 44 5.01 10.12 1.06
N TYR A 45 5.33 8.85 0.82
CA TYR A 45 6.69 8.42 0.50
C TYR A 45 6.88 8.07 -0.97
N GLY A 46 5.79 7.89 -1.70
CA GLY A 46 5.84 7.55 -3.11
C GLY A 46 4.48 7.38 -3.71
N THR A 47 4.47 6.99 -4.98
CA THR A 47 3.25 6.68 -5.71
C THR A 47 3.35 5.30 -6.33
N ILE A 48 2.22 4.68 -6.57
CA ILE A 48 2.12 3.42 -7.32
C ILE A 48 0.92 3.49 -8.24
N GLU A 49 0.84 2.54 -9.15
CA GLU A 49 -0.33 2.35 -9.98
C GLU A 49 -1.11 1.15 -9.49
N LEU A 50 -2.35 1.36 -9.07
CA LEU A 50 -3.26 0.30 -8.65
C LEU A 50 -3.95 -0.25 -9.90
N VAL A 51 -3.60 -1.47 -10.27
CA VAL A 51 -4.01 -2.06 -11.54
C VAL A 51 -5.06 -3.16 -11.41
N GLY A 52 -5.25 -3.69 -10.22
CA GLY A 52 -6.21 -4.76 -10.02
C GLY A 52 -6.56 -4.97 -8.56
N CYS A 53 -7.66 -5.67 -8.35
CA CYS A 53 -8.09 -6.10 -7.03
C CYS A 53 -8.81 -7.44 -7.21
N GLY A 54 -8.34 -8.49 -6.54
CA GLY A 54 -8.93 -9.81 -6.63
C GLY A 54 -9.11 -10.44 -5.26
N GLU A 55 -10.14 -11.27 -5.13
CA GLU A 55 -10.40 -12.02 -3.90
C GLU A 55 -9.33 -13.10 -3.71
N ILE A 56 -8.85 -13.22 -2.50
CA ILE A 56 -7.93 -14.28 -2.09
C ILE A 56 -8.50 -15.04 -0.90
N SER A 57 -8.06 -16.28 -0.70
CA SER A 57 -8.49 -17.07 0.44
C SER A 57 -7.81 -16.60 1.72
N ALA A 58 -8.42 -16.93 2.86
CA ALA A 58 -7.82 -16.68 4.16
C ALA A 58 -6.49 -17.40 4.30
N GLU A 59 -6.36 -18.60 3.73
CA GLU A 59 -5.12 -19.37 3.72
C GLU A 59 -4.01 -18.63 2.96
N GLU A 60 -4.30 -18.12 1.78
CA GLU A 60 -3.35 -17.32 1.00
C GLU A 60 -2.93 -16.05 1.77
N TYR A 61 -3.89 -15.38 2.38
CA TYR A 61 -3.62 -14.19 3.20
C TYR A 61 -2.64 -14.50 4.32
N CYS A 62 -2.87 -15.58 5.08
CA CYS A 62 -1.97 -16.01 6.15
C CYS A 62 -0.59 -16.40 5.62
N SER A 63 -0.55 -17.13 4.52
CA SER A 63 0.70 -17.55 3.86
C SER A 63 1.56 -16.34 3.49
N TRP A 64 0.97 -15.30 2.91
CA TRP A 64 1.72 -14.13 2.50
C TRP A 64 2.29 -13.34 3.67
N HIS A 65 1.57 -13.28 4.79
CA HIS A 65 2.04 -12.56 5.97
C HIS A 65 3.09 -13.34 6.76
N GLN A 66 3.29 -14.61 6.47
CA GLN A 66 4.29 -15.43 7.13
C GLN A 66 5.63 -15.46 6.40
N THR A 67 5.78 -14.71 5.31
CA THR A 67 7.00 -14.67 4.50
C THR A 67 7.75 -13.36 4.68
N GLY A 68 9.01 -13.34 4.24
CA GLY A 68 9.84 -12.15 4.29
C GLY A 68 10.17 -11.72 5.71
N ARG A 69 10.31 -10.40 5.92
CA ARG A 69 10.65 -9.85 7.23
C ARG A 69 9.56 -10.02 8.28
N PHE A 70 8.34 -10.33 7.85
CA PHE A 70 7.20 -10.51 8.73
C PHE A 70 6.94 -11.97 9.09
N LYS A 71 7.82 -12.88 8.72
CA LYS A 71 7.64 -14.33 8.92
C LYS A 71 7.45 -14.75 10.37
N ASN A 72 7.93 -13.93 11.31
CA ASN A 72 7.84 -14.23 12.74
C ASN A 72 6.58 -13.65 13.39
N LEU A 73 5.80 -12.89 12.66
CA LEU A 73 4.54 -12.34 13.16
C LEU A 73 3.45 -13.41 13.07
N ILE A 74 2.64 -13.45 14.11
CA ILE A 74 1.51 -14.39 14.16
C ILE A 74 0.28 -13.69 13.61
N PHE A 75 -0.23 -14.23 12.49
CA PHE A 75 -1.46 -13.74 11.89
C PHE A 75 -2.54 -14.79 12.11
N GLN A 76 -3.63 -14.38 12.74
CA GLN A 76 -4.78 -15.23 12.97
C GLN A 76 -5.91 -14.83 12.05
N VAL A 77 -6.56 -15.82 11.47
CA VAL A 77 -7.80 -15.61 10.75
C VAL A 77 -8.91 -15.96 11.72
N ASP A 78 -9.61 -14.94 12.21
CA ASP A 78 -10.67 -15.10 13.20
C ASP A 78 -11.89 -15.85 12.63
N ASP A 79 -12.07 -15.76 11.32
CA ASP A 79 -13.20 -16.35 10.61
C ASP A 79 -12.72 -16.91 9.27
N GLU A 80 -12.81 -18.23 9.09
CA GLU A 80 -12.42 -18.90 7.84
C GLU A 80 -13.26 -18.45 6.64
N ASN A 81 -14.44 -17.90 6.88
CA ASN A 81 -15.32 -17.39 5.84
C ASN A 81 -15.02 -15.91 5.49
N LYS A 82 -14.13 -15.28 6.25
CA LYS A 82 -13.75 -13.90 5.97
C LYS A 82 -13.02 -13.80 4.65
N LYS A 83 -13.45 -12.87 3.83
CA LYS A 83 -12.83 -12.62 2.54
C LYS A 83 -11.71 -11.60 2.66
N TYR A 84 -10.66 -11.82 1.89
CA TYR A 84 -9.54 -10.90 1.75
C TYR A 84 -9.35 -10.58 0.27
N TYR A 85 -8.68 -9.47 0.00
CA TYR A 85 -8.50 -8.97 -1.35
C TYR A 85 -7.07 -8.54 -1.56
N ALA A 86 -6.49 -8.93 -2.68
CA ALA A 86 -5.17 -8.48 -3.08
C ALA A 86 -5.32 -7.24 -3.97
N TYR A 87 -4.65 -6.16 -3.59
CA TYR A 87 -4.51 -4.96 -4.40
C TYR A 87 -3.22 -5.10 -5.19
N ASP A 88 -3.30 -5.15 -6.50
CA ASP A 88 -2.14 -5.36 -7.35
C ASP A 88 -1.55 -4.03 -7.81
N PHE A 89 -0.24 -3.90 -7.67
CA PHE A 89 0.47 -2.65 -7.90
C PHE A 89 1.51 -2.79 -8.99
N LYS A 90 1.72 -1.70 -9.74
CA LYS A 90 2.78 -1.53 -10.73
C LYS A 90 3.39 -0.14 -10.60
N ASN A 91 4.55 0.03 -11.21
CA ASN A 91 5.22 1.32 -11.39
C ASN A 91 5.43 2.08 -10.08
N PRO A 92 6.08 1.47 -9.07
CA PRO A 92 6.41 2.19 -7.85
C PRO A 92 7.40 3.30 -8.14
N GLN A 93 7.13 4.48 -7.57
CA GLN A 93 8.02 5.64 -7.70
C GLN A 93 8.16 6.30 -6.33
N ARG A 94 9.37 6.35 -5.83
CA ARG A 94 9.68 6.97 -4.54
C ARG A 94 9.86 8.48 -4.69
N LEU A 95 9.31 9.25 -3.74
CA LEU A 95 9.54 10.70 -3.70
C LEU A 95 10.95 11.02 -3.18
N ALA A 96 11.54 12.09 -3.72
CA ALA A 96 12.82 12.61 -3.22
C ALA A 96 12.70 13.07 -1.77
N LYS A 97 11.55 13.68 -1.41
CA LYS A 97 11.22 14.07 -0.04
C LYS A 97 9.79 13.66 0.27
N PRO A 98 9.54 13.07 1.45
CA PRO A 98 8.17 12.79 1.89
C PRO A 98 7.36 14.07 2.04
N ILE A 99 6.05 13.97 1.78
CA ILE A 99 5.12 15.09 1.86
C ILE A 99 4.13 14.82 2.98
N LYS A 100 4.04 15.72 3.95
CA LYS A 100 3.07 15.63 5.04
C LYS A 100 1.67 15.94 4.54
N VAL A 101 0.73 15.08 4.89
CA VAL A 101 -0.70 15.27 4.61
C VAL A 101 -1.41 15.58 5.93
N TYR A 102 -2.12 16.70 5.96
CA TYR A 102 -2.89 17.14 7.13
C TYR A 102 -4.34 16.72 6.96
N ALA A 103 -4.61 15.47 7.27
CA ALA A 103 -5.93 14.88 7.16
C ALA A 103 -6.13 13.88 8.30
N GLU A 104 -7.37 13.53 8.58
CA GLU A 104 -7.67 12.46 9.52
C GLU A 104 -7.15 11.13 8.98
N LYS A 105 -6.71 10.28 9.88
CA LYS A 105 -6.17 8.97 9.53
C LYS A 105 -7.30 8.02 9.12
N HIS A 106 -7.32 7.67 7.83
CA HIS A 106 -8.22 6.69 7.23
C HIS A 106 -7.42 5.80 6.29
N THR A 107 -7.98 4.67 5.93
CA THR A 107 -7.38 3.77 4.93
C THR A 107 -7.16 4.49 3.60
N TRP A 108 -8.17 5.24 3.16
CA TRP A 108 -8.10 6.07 1.96
C TRP A 108 -8.22 7.53 2.36
N VAL A 109 -7.34 8.35 1.82
CA VAL A 109 -7.40 9.81 2.01
C VAL A 109 -7.37 10.48 0.64
N GLU A 110 -7.99 11.65 0.55
CA GLU A 110 -7.89 12.47 -0.66
C GLU A 110 -6.65 13.34 -0.58
N ILE A 111 -5.90 13.35 -1.67
CA ILE A 111 -4.73 14.18 -1.84
C ILE A 111 -5.08 15.30 -2.79
N SER A 112 -4.75 16.53 -2.42
CA SER A 112 -5.01 17.71 -3.27
C SER A 112 -4.40 17.53 -4.65
N ASP A 113 -5.16 17.85 -5.69
CA ASP A 113 -4.68 17.82 -7.07
C ASP A 113 -3.57 18.85 -7.33
N ASN A 114 -3.42 19.83 -6.44
CA ASN A 114 -2.35 20.82 -6.50
C ASN A 114 -1.05 20.32 -5.87
N THR A 115 -1.03 19.13 -5.31
CA THR A 115 0.19 18.58 -4.71
C THR A 115 1.20 18.23 -5.80
N GLU A 116 2.39 18.79 -5.68
CA GLU A 116 3.49 18.52 -6.61
C GLU A 116 4.36 17.39 -6.07
N PHE A 117 4.60 16.38 -6.93
CA PHE A 117 5.44 15.25 -6.58
C PHE A 117 6.79 15.37 -7.27
N TYR A 118 7.85 15.36 -6.49
CA TYR A 118 9.22 15.34 -6.99
C TYR A 118 9.80 13.96 -6.69
N TYR A 119 9.98 13.17 -7.74
CA TYR A 119 10.41 11.79 -7.61
C TYR A 119 11.93 11.71 -7.45
N MET A 120 12.35 10.68 -6.70
CA MET A 120 13.75 10.35 -6.60
C MET A 120 14.26 9.94 -7.97
N ASP A 121 15.35 10.59 -8.42
CA ASP A 121 15.93 10.27 -9.72
C ASP A 121 16.44 8.84 -9.74
N SER A 122 15.99 8.09 -10.73
CA SER A 122 16.61 6.83 -11.07
C SER A 122 17.79 7.17 -11.98
N LEU A 123 18.99 7.17 -11.42
CA LEU A 123 20.20 7.49 -12.18
C LEU A 123 20.66 6.37 -13.11
N PHE A 124 19.91 5.30 -13.11
CA PHE A 124 20.31 4.09 -13.85
C PHE A 124 19.11 3.40 -14.45
#